data_07f9cb314c86e772bd0a84437926b1e1
#
_entry.id   07f9cb314c86e772bd0a84437926b1e1
#
_cell.length_a   1.000
_cell.length_b   1.000
_cell.length_c   1.000
_cell.angle_alpha   90.00
_cell.angle_beta   90.00
_cell.angle_gamma   90.00
#
_symmetry.space_group_name_H-M   'P 1'
#
loop_
_entity.id
_entity.type
_entity.pdbx_description
1 polymer ?
#
loop_
_entity_poly.entity_id
_entity_poly.type
_entity_poly.pdbx_seq_one_letter_code
_entity_poly.pdbx_strand_id
1 'polypeptide(L)'
;MIPTIMASAQADGEAVSAFLHPERIPILIGTLIALIIFFAYTYLARRGGLKIRKVSGLDAVDEAIGRATEMGKPVLFTPGWGGDIQRPTTIAALNILNLVAQKTASYNCDLIFPTHDPVIMSAAEETVQNAYINAGHPDLYKPDNIYYTTSSQFGYAAAVDGAISRIKPATVMLLGTFEAEALILAETGNSVGAMQIAGSDSTIQLAFFLVACDYTLIGEELFAASGYLSQDQEVISSIKAQDIMKIIIAVILVAGTIAATLGFEQVAEWVV
;
A
#
# COMPACT_ATOMS: atom_id res chain seq x y z
N MET A 1 51.31 -32.74 19.52
CA MET A 1 49.91 -32.95 19.02
C MET A 1 48.95 -31.83 19.41
N ILE A 2 49.11 -31.16 20.54
CA ILE A 2 48.31 -30.03 20.99
C ILE A 2 48.51 -28.71 20.17
N PRO A 3 49.73 -28.31 19.72
CA PRO A 3 49.88 -27.08 18.96
C PRO A 3 49.25 -27.10 17.59
N THR A 4 49.08 -28.24 16.97
CA THR A 4 48.45 -28.36 15.64
C THR A 4 46.93 -28.18 15.70
N ILE A 5 46.27 -28.56 16.78
CA ILE A 5 44.84 -28.38 16.99
C ILE A 5 44.51 -26.91 17.31
N MET A 6 45.38 -26.23 18.07
CA MET A 6 45.22 -24.80 18.33
C MET A 6 45.45 -23.93 17.07
N ALA A 7 46.40 -24.32 16.20
CA ALA A 7 46.64 -23.62 14.95
C ALA A 7 45.48 -23.78 13.93
N SER A 8 44.85 -24.95 13.89
CA SER A 8 43.66 -25.17 13.05
C SER A 8 42.43 -24.40 13.56
N ALA A 9 42.21 -24.38 14.87
CA ALA A 9 41.13 -23.60 15.47
C ALA A 9 41.32 -22.09 15.30
N GLN A 10 42.55 -21.58 15.32
CA GLN A 10 42.86 -20.19 15.03
C GLN A 10 42.68 -19.85 13.53
N ALA A 11 43.12 -20.75 12.64
CA ALA A 11 42.92 -20.57 11.18
C ALA A 11 41.44 -20.62 10.79
N ASP A 12 40.65 -21.48 11.42
CA ASP A 12 39.18 -21.53 11.22
C ASP A 12 38.49 -20.29 11.79
N GLY A 13 38.99 -19.75 12.94
CA GLY A 13 38.50 -18.50 13.51
C GLY A 13 38.83 -17.28 12.63
N GLU A 14 40.03 -17.19 12.06
CA GLU A 14 40.42 -16.15 11.13
C GLU A 14 39.68 -16.27 9.77
N ALA A 15 39.43 -17.48 9.28
CA ALA A 15 38.67 -17.70 8.05
C ALA A 15 37.19 -17.30 8.22
N VAL A 16 36.60 -17.59 9.38
CA VAL A 16 35.23 -17.15 9.71
C VAL A 16 35.14 -15.64 9.89
N SER A 17 36.16 -15.01 10.53
CA SER A 17 36.21 -13.55 10.67
C SER A 17 36.47 -12.82 9.34
N ALA A 18 37.15 -13.46 8.38
CA ALA A 18 37.32 -12.93 7.03
C ALA A 18 36.06 -12.98 6.18
N PHE A 19 35.12 -13.88 6.49
CA PHE A 19 33.84 -14.03 5.78
C PHE A 19 32.69 -13.29 6.44
N LEU A 20 32.69 -13.17 7.77
CA LEU A 20 31.66 -12.49 8.56
C LEU A 20 32.29 -11.35 9.38
N HIS A 21 32.03 -10.13 8.98
CA HIS A 21 32.39 -8.96 9.80
C HIS A 21 31.68 -9.02 11.14
N PRO A 22 32.38 -9.05 12.29
CA PRO A 22 31.77 -9.18 13.63
C PRO A 22 30.73 -8.09 13.90
N GLU A 23 30.99 -6.85 13.44
CA GLU A 23 30.10 -5.70 13.59
C GLU A 23 28.75 -5.87 12.84
N ARG A 24 28.68 -6.77 11.86
CA ARG A 24 27.45 -7.04 11.07
C ARG A 24 26.68 -8.26 11.53
N ILE A 25 27.18 -9.00 12.53
CA ILE A 25 26.49 -10.19 13.07
C ILE A 25 25.10 -9.84 13.62
N PRO A 26 24.87 -8.73 14.35
CA PRO A 26 23.52 -8.35 14.80
C PRO A 26 22.55 -8.15 13.66
N ILE A 27 23.00 -7.55 12.56
CA ILE A 27 22.17 -7.33 11.36
C ILE A 27 21.81 -8.67 10.72
N LEU A 28 22.76 -9.60 10.63
CA LEU A 28 22.51 -10.94 10.10
C LEU A 28 21.48 -11.69 10.95
N ILE A 29 21.63 -11.66 12.28
CA ILE A 29 20.68 -12.28 13.21
C ILE A 29 19.30 -11.66 13.07
N GLY A 30 19.20 -10.33 13.02
CA GLY A 30 17.93 -9.62 12.82
C GLY A 30 17.26 -10.00 11.50
N THR A 31 18.03 -10.11 10.42
CA THR A 31 17.53 -10.53 9.10
C THR A 31 17.02 -11.98 9.13
N LEU A 32 17.74 -12.89 9.78
CA LEU A 32 17.31 -14.28 9.92
C LEU A 32 16.02 -14.40 10.74
N ILE A 33 15.90 -13.66 11.83
CA ILE A 33 14.68 -13.62 12.65
C ILE A 33 13.51 -13.10 11.80
N ALA A 34 13.71 -12.02 11.05
CA ALA A 34 12.69 -11.47 10.17
C ALA A 34 12.22 -12.48 9.10
N LEU A 35 13.16 -13.20 8.47
CA LEU A 35 12.85 -14.25 7.51
C LEU A 35 12.06 -15.42 8.14
N ILE A 36 12.46 -15.85 9.34
CA ILE A 36 11.77 -16.94 10.05
C ILE A 36 10.33 -16.50 10.36
N ILE A 37 10.11 -15.29 10.86
CA ILE A 37 8.78 -14.75 11.14
C ILE A 37 7.95 -14.71 9.86
N PHE A 38 8.51 -14.17 8.79
CA PHE A 38 7.82 -14.05 7.50
C PHE A 38 7.37 -15.43 6.98
N PHE A 39 8.28 -16.40 6.91
CA PHE A 39 7.95 -17.74 6.43
C PHE A 39 7.00 -18.50 7.37
N ALA A 40 7.10 -18.29 8.69
CA ALA A 40 6.18 -18.87 9.65
C ALA A 40 4.74 -18.36 9.43
N TYR A 41 4.57 -17.05 9.24
CA TYR A 41 3.25 -16.48 8.96
C TYR A 41 2.71 -16.88 7.60
N THR A 42 3.55 -16.94 6.56
CA THR A 42 3.17 -17.47 5.24
C THR A 42 2.71 -18.93 5.32
N TYR A 43 3.41 -19.74 6.09
CA TYR A 43 3.00 -21.14 6.32
C TYR A 43 1.69 -21.24 7.10
N LEU A 44 1.51 -20.38 8.12
CA LEU A 44 0.29 -20.35 8.93
C LEU A 44 -0.91 -19.88 8.12
N ALA A 45 -0.70 -18.90 7.23
CA ALA A 45 -1.72 -18.39 6.31
C ALA A 45 -2.28 -19.50 5.39
N ARG A 46 -1.41 -20.36 4.86
CA ARG A 46 -1.81 -21.48 4.01
C ARG A 46 -2.72 -22.49 4.71
N ARG A 47 -2.70 -22.53 6.05
CA ARG A 47 -3.62 -23.36 6.85
C ARG A 47 -4.98 -22.71 7.08
N GLY A 48 -5.17 -21.46 6.66
CA GLY A 48 -6.38 -20.67 6.82
C GLY A 48 -6.57 -20.14 8.24
N GLY A 49 -7.22 -18.99 8.38
CA GLY A 49 -7.60 -18.43 9.69
C GLY A 49 -6.99 -17.09 10.05
N LEU A 50 -6.07 -16.57 9.25
CA LEU A 50 -5.60 -15.19 9.45
C LEU A 50 -6.69 -14.22 8.95
N LYS A 51 -7.06 -13.27 9.81
CA LYS A 51 -8.05 -12.22 9.48
C LYS A 51 -7.45 -10.85 9.77
N ILE A 52 -7.73 -9.91 8.87
CA ILE A 52 -7.46 -8.49 9.07
C ILE A 52 -8.76 -7.82 9.53
N ARG A 53 -8.65 -6.85 10.43
CA ARG A 53 -9.79 -6.03 10.84
C ARG A 53 -10.20 -5.13 9.68
N LYS A 54 -11.50 -4.94 9.48
CA LYS A 54 -12.02 -3.96 8.52
C LYS A 54 -11.48 -2.58 8.85
N VAL A 55 -10.95 -1.89 7.84
CA VAL A 55 -10.46 -0.52 7.94
C VAL A 55 -11.65 0.42 7.75
N SER A 56 -11.78 1.42 8.61
CA SER A 56 -12.90 2.38 8.57
C SER A 56 -13.01 3.14 7.24
N GLY A 57 -11.89 3.40 6.56
CA GLY A 57 -11.88 4.00 5.22
C GLY A 57 -12.60 3.18 4.14
N LEU A 58 -12.82 1.88 4.35
CA LEU A 58 -13.61 1.06 3.42
C LEU A 58 -15.12 1.31 3.54
N ASP A 59 -15.60 1.73 4.70
CA ASP A 59 -17.01 2.13 4.86
C ASP A 59 -17.29 3.42 4.08
N ALA A 60 -16.30 4.31 4.00
CA ALA A 60 -16.37 5.53 3.20
C ALA A 60 -16.52 5.25 1.69
N VAL A 61 -15.98 4.13 1.19
CA VAL A 61 -16.17 3.72 -0.22
C VAL A 61 -17.64 3.47 -0.53
N ASP A 62 -18.37 2.83 0.37
CA ASP A 62 -19.81 2.58 0.20
C ASP A 62 -20.62 3.87 0.18
N GLU A 63 -20.32 4.78 1.10
CA GLU A 63 -20.94 6.11 1.16
C GLU A 63 -20.65 6.92 -0.10
N ALA A 64 -19.40 6.92 -0.56
CA ALA A 64 -18.97 7.65 -1.73
C ALA A 64 -19.66 7.19 -3.03
N ILE A 65 -19.80 5.88 -3.22
CA ILE A 65 -20.47 5.31 -4.39
C ILE A 65 -21.99 5.54 -4.29
N GLY A 66 -22.57 5.41 -3.10
CA GLY A 66 -23.98 5.72 -2.85
C GLY A 66 -24.28 7.18 -3.26
N ARG A 67 -23.47 8.13 -2.80
CA ARG A 67 -23.56 9.54 -3.18
C ARG A 67 -23.43 9.76 -4.69
N ALA A 68 -22.49 9.09 -5.34
CA ALA A 68 -22.31 9.19 -6.79
C ALA A 68 -23.55 8.72 -7.54
N THR A 69 -24.16 7.62 -7.09
CA THR A 69 -25.39 7.07 -7.64
C THR A 69 -26.59 8.02 -7.47
N GLU A 70 -26.78 8.57 -6.27
CA GLU A 70 -27.86 9.53 -5.97
C GLU A 70 -27.73 10.81 -6.80
N MET A 71 -26.51 11.27 -7.04
CA MET A 71 -26.25 12.47 -7.82
C MET A 71 -26.28 12.20 -9.35
N GLY A 72 -26.30 10.95 -9.80
CA GLY A 72 -26.19 10.58 -11.22
C GLY A 72 -24.87 11.03 -11.85
N LYS A 73 -23.78 11.06 -11.05
CA LYS A 73 -22.46 11.49 -11.47
C LYS A 73 -21.44 10.37 -11.32
N PRO A 74 -20.37 10.37 -12.16
CA PRO A 74 -19.36 9.30 -12.10
C PRO A 74 -18.48 9.34 -10.84
N VAL A 75 -17.82 8.22 -10.61
CA VAL A 75 -16.66 8.09 -9.72
C VAL A 75 -15.40 8.21 -10.56
N LEU A 76 -14.46 9.06 -10.17
CA LEU A 76 -13.13 9.12 -10.76
C LEU A 76 -12.14 8.46 -9.80
N PHE A 77 -11.40 7.47 -10.29
CA PHE A 77 -10.36 6.77 -9.54
C PHE A 77 -9.01 6.92 -10.25
N THR A 78 -7.96 7.26 -9.52
CA THR A 78 -6.63 7.36 -10.10
C THR A 78 -5.54 6.86 -9.13
N PRO A 79 -4.52 6.10 -9.66
CA PRO A 79 -3.45 5.53 -8.85
C PRO A 79 -2.30 6.51 -8.55
N GLY A 80 -2.38 7.76 -9.05
CA GLY A 80 -1.28 8.71 -8.97
C GLY A 80 -0.22 8.50 -10.06
N TRP A 81 0.81 9.35 -10.03
CA TRP A 81 1.90 9.31 -11.03
C TRP A 81 3.15 8.59 -10.52
N GLY A 82 3.38 8.53 -9.21
CA GLY A 82 4.65 8.07 -8.63
C GLY A 82 4.86 6.54 -8.61
N GLY A 83 3.90 5.73 -9.07
CA GLY A 83 3.95 4.27 -9.01
C GLY A 83 3.99 3.60 -10.37
N ASP A 84 4.74 2.50 -10.48
CA ASP A 84 4.63 1.51 -11.55
C ASP A 84 3.79 0.31 -11.08
N ILE A 85 3.57 -0.66 -11.97
CA ILE A 85 2.80 -1.88 -11.66
C ILE A 85 3.45 -2.77 -10.60
N GLN A 86 4.76 -2.65 -10.37
CA GLN A 86 5.50 -3.46 -9.39
C GLN A 86 5.41 -2.87 -7.99
N ARG A 87 4.96 -1.63 -7.85
CA ARG A 87 4.81 -1.01 -6.53
C ARG A 87 3.67 -1.66 -5.74
N PRO A 88 3.92 -2.02 -4.48
CA PRO A 88 2.88 -2.59 -3.61
C PRO A 88 1.65 -1.68 -3.46
N THR A 89 1.85 -0.36 -3.46
CA THR A 89 0.77 0.63 -3.40
C THR A 89 -0.12 0.62 -4.64
N THR A 90 0.46 0.42 -5.83
CA THR A 90 -0.31 0.30 -7.08
C THR A 90 -1.14 -0.98 -7.07
N ILE A 91 -0.56 -2.10 -6.62
CA ILE A 91 -1.28 -3.38 -6.48
C ILE A 91 -2.43 -3.23 -5.45
N ALA A 92 -2.17 -2.56 -4.33
CA ALA A 92 -3.20 -2.29 -3.34
C ALA A 92 -4.33 -1.42 -3.89
N ALA A 93 -4.01 -0.40 -4.69
CA ALA A 93 -4.98 0.44 -5.37
C ALA A 93 -5.84 -0.35 -6.37
N LEU A 94 -5.24 -1.25 -7.15
CA LEU A 94 -5.97 -2.12 -8.09
C LEU A 94 -6.93 -3.10 -7.38
N ASN A 95 -6.53 -3.62 -6.22
CA ASN A 95 -7.43 -4.46 -5.41
C ASN A 95 -8.63 -3.67 -4.87
N ILE A 96 -8.42 -2.41 -4.48
CA ILE A 96 -9.52 -1.53 -4.08
C ILE A 96 -10.37 -1.14 -5.29
N LEU A 97 -9.74 -0.89 -6.45
CA LEU A 97 -10.44 -0.62 -7.71
C LEU A 97 -11.40 -1.74 -8.08
N ASN A 98 -11.02 -3.01 -7.87
CA ASN A 98 -11.91 -4.16 -8.10
C ASN A 98 -13.22 -4.04 -7.30
N LEU A 99 -13.15 -3.71 -5.99
CA LEU A 99 -14.34 -3.50 -5.17
C LEU A 99 -15.16 -2.31 -5.68
N VAL A 100 -14.49 -1.19 -5.96
CA VAL A 100 -15.15 0.03 -6.46
C VAL A 100 -15.88 -0.27 -7.77
N ALA A 101 -15.23 -1.00 -8.69
CA ALA A 101 -15.81 -1.39 -9.97
C ALA A 101 -17.02 -2.33 -9.82
N GLN A 102 -16.97 -3.31 -8.91
CA GLN A 102 -18.13 -4.18 -8.63
C GLN A 102 -19.31 -3.37 -8.10
N LYS A 103 -19.07 -2.42 -7.21
CA LYS A 103 -20.12 -1.58 -6.64
C LYS A 103 -20.67 -0.58 -7.65
N THR A 104 -19.81 0.09 -8.43
CA THR A 104 -20.25 1.03 -9.48
C THR A 104 -21.08 0.29 -10.54
N ALA A 105 -20.70 -0.93 -10.92
CA ALA A 105 -21.50 -1.79 -11.80
C ALA A 105 -22.89 -2.10 -11.19
N SER A 106 -22.93 -2.52 -9.93
CA SER A 106 -24.17 -2.87 -9.24
C SER A 106 -25.13 -1.69 -9.09
N TYR A 107 -24.61 -0.48 -8.97
CA TYR A 107 -25.40 0.75 -8.84
C TYR A 107 -25.59 1.52 -10.14
N ASN A 108 -25.14 0.97 -11.26
CA ASN A 108 -25.19 1.63 -12.59
C ASN A 108 -24.57 3.02 -12.57
N CYS A 109 -23.39 3.15 -11.97
CA CYS A 109 -22.62 4.37 -11.85
C CYS A 109 -21.37 4.28 -12.73
N ASP A 110 -21.06 5.32 -13.50
CA ASP A 110 -19.86 5.34 -14.35
C ASP A 110 -18.58 5.42 -13.48
N LEU A 111 -17.58 4.62 -13.84
CA LEU A 111 -16.25 4.64 -13.26
C LEU A 111 -15.25 5.14 -14.31
N ILE A 112 -14.45 6.14 -13.95
CA ILE A 112 -13.45 6.77 -14.82
C ILE A 112 -12.07 6.56 -14.20
N PHE A 113 -11.12 6.04 -15.00
CA PHE A 113 -9.79 5.71 -14.53
C PHE A 113 -8.70 6.28 -15.45
N PRO A 114 -8.23 7.52 -15.22
CA PRO A 114 -7.06 8.06 -15.89
C PRO A 114 -5.77 7.52 -15.26
N THR A 115 -4.79 7.15 -16.09
CA THR A 115 -3.47 6.71 -15.62
C THR A 115 -2.35 7.24 -16.51
N HIS A 116 -1.13 7.26 -15.97
CA HIS A 116 0.08 7.70 -16.68
C HIS A 116 0.89 6.53 -17.26
N ASP A 117 0.57 5.29 -16.88
CA ASP A 117 1.31 4.09 -17.27
C ASP A 117 0.42 3.14 -18.07
N PRO A 118 0.84 2.72 -19.29
CA PRO A 118 0.08 1.79 -20.13
C PRO A 118 -0.09 0.39 -19.51
N VAL A 119 0.86 -0.05 -18.67
CA VAL A 119 0.78 -1.37 -18.01
C VAL A 119 -0.27 -1.33 -16.91
N ILE A 120 -0.29 -0.24 -16.12
CA ILE A 120 -1.35 0.00 -15.12
C ILE A 120 -2.72 0.11 -15.82
N MET A 121 -2.78 0.77 -16.99
CA MET A 121 -4.00 0.85 -17.77
C MET A 121 -4.55 -0.52 -18.12
N SER A 122 -3.70 -1.38 -18.71
CA SER A 122 -4.11 -2.74 -19.10
C SER A 122 -4.55 -3.59 -17.90
N ALA A 123 -3.85 -3.47 -16.77
CA ALA A 123 -4.23 -4.15 -15.53
C ALA A 123 -5.56 -3.62 -14.95
N ALA A 124 -5.81 -2.33 -15.05
CA ALA A 124 -7.08 -1.72 -14.63
C ALA A 124 -8.24 -2.12 -15.55
N GLU A 125 -8.03 -2.16 -16.87
CA GLU A 125 -9.02 -2.65 -17.83
C GLU A 125 -9.47 -4.08 -17.50
N GLU A 126 -8.52 -4.98 -17.30
CA GLU A 126 -8.81 -6.36 -16.92
C GLU A 126 -9.53 -6.43 -15.58
N THR A 127 -9.05 -5.69 -14.57
CA THR A 127 -9.65 -5.65 -13.24
C THR A 127 -11.09 -5.16 -13.27
N VAL A 128 -11.36 -4.05 -13.96
CA VAL A 128 -12.69 -3.46 -14.05
C VAL A 128 -13.62 -4.33 -14.88
N GLN A 129 -13.16 -4.85 -16.03
CA GLN A 129 -13.96 -5.75 -16.86
C GLN A 129 -14.40 -7.00 -16.09
N ASN A 130 -13.47 -7.65 -15.39
CA ASN A 130 -13.78 -8.81 -14.55
C ASN A 130 -14.73 -8.46 -13.40
N ALA A 131 -14.57 -7.29 -12.79
CA ALA A 131 -15.46 -6.81 -11.74
C ALA A 131 -16.90 -6.61 -12.24
N TYR A 132 -17.08 -6.04 -13.44
CA TYR A 132 -18.39 -5.86 -14.06
C TYR A 132 -19.05 -7.20 -14.45
N ILE A 133 -18.26 -8.16 -14.95
CA ILE A 133 -18.74 -9.54 -15.22
C ILE A 133 -19.21 -10.20 -13.92
N ASN A 134 -18.40 -10.12 -12.86
CA ASN A 134 -18.71 -10.70 -11.56
C ASN A 134 -19.94 -10.05 -10.88
N ALA A 135 -20.15 -8.75 -11.13
CA ALA A 135 -21.35 -8.05 -10.68
C ALA A 135 -22.62 -8.39 -11.50
N GLY A 136 -22.49 -9.11 -12.61
CA GLY A 136 -23.60 -9.48 -13.50
C GLY A 136 -24.02 -8.40 -14.49
N HIS A 137 -23.21 -7.35 -14.67
CA HIS A 137 -23.49 -6.21 -15.53
C HIS A 137 -22.37 -5.91 -16.56
N PRO A 138 -21.96 -6.90 -17.38
CA PRO A 138 -20.87 -6.73 -18.34
C PRO A 138 -21.19 -5.69 -19.43
N ASP A 139 -22.46 -5.44 -19.70
CA ASP A 139 -22.99 -4.46 -20.67
C ASP A 139 -22.75 -3.01 -20.23
N LEU A 140 -22.53 -2.76 -18.94
CA LEU A 140 -22.23 -1.43 -18.42
C LEU A 140 -20.74 -1.06 -18.51
N TYR A 141 -19.87 -2.02 -18.84
CA TYR A 141 -18.43 -1.77 -18.98
C TYR A 141 -18.14 -0.88 -20.19
N LYS A 142 -17.44 0.22 -19.95
CA LYS A 142 -17.04 1.20 -20.97
C LYS A 142 -15.51 1.27 -21.03
N PRO A 143 -14.86 0.66 -22.04
CA PRO A 143 -13.39 0.68 -22.15
C PRO A 143 -12.83 2.11 -22.23
N ASP A 144 -13.52 3.03 -22.90
CA ASP A 144 -13.09 4.43 -23.07
C ASP A 144 -12.99 5.22 -21.74
N ASN A 145 -13.57 4.70 -20.68
CA ASN A 145 -13.46 5.31 -19.35
C ASN A 145 -12.11 5.01 -18.67
N ILE A 146 -11.35 4.03 -19.16
CA ILE A 146 -10.02 3.69 -18.68
C ILE A 146 -9.03 4.11 -19.76
N TYR A 147 -8.21 5.11 -19.46
CA TYR A 147 -7.38 5.68 -20.49
C TYR A 147 -6.02 6.15 -20.00
N TYR A 148 -5.05 6.02 -20.91
CA TYR A 148 -3.72 6.59 -20.75
C TYR A 148 -3.75 8.10 -21.02
N THR A 149 -3.08 8.87 -20.18
CA THR A 149 -2.92 10.32 -20.33
C THR A 149 -1.58 10.67 -20.94
N THR A 150 -0.54 10.67 -20.13
CA THR A 150 0.86 10.92 -20.51
C THR A 150 1.81 10.46 -19.41
N SER A 151 3.04 10.14 -19.78
CA SER A 151 4.11 9.78 -18.82
C SER A 151 4.72 11.01 -18.12
N SER A 152 4.45 12.23 -18.58
CA SER A 152 4.91 13.45 -17.93
C SER A 152 4.08 13.74 -16.69
N GLN A 153 4.71 13.93 -15.53
CA GLN A 153 4.04 14.18 -14.25
C GLN A 153 3.06 15.37 -14.31
N PHE A 154 3.53 16.54 -14.75
CA PHE A 154 2.67 17.72 -14.83
C PHE A 154 1.66 17.63 -15.96
N GLY A 155 1.99 16.92 -17.04
CA GLY A 155 1.03 16.60 -18.10
C GLY A 155 -0.11 15.72 -17.59
N TYR A 156 0.21 14.70 -16.82
CA TYR A 156 -0.75 13.84 -16.13
C TYR A 156 -1.60 14.63 -15.13
N ALA A 157 -0.95 15.43 -14.27
CA ALA A 157 -1.66 16.28 -13.32
C ALA A 157 -2.67 17.19 -14.03
N ALA A 158 -2.27 17.87 -15.10
CA ALA A 158 -3.14 18.75 -15.88
C ALA A 158 -4.28 17.99 -16.60
N ALA A 159 -4.01 16.79 -17.10
CA ALA A 159 -5.03 15.96 -17.75
C ALA A 159 -6.10 15.48 -16.75
N VAL A 160 -5.69 15.01 -15.58
CA VAL A 160 -6.61 14.55 -14.53
C VAL A 160 -7.36 15.72 -13.89
N ASP A 161 -6.67 16.83 -13.59
CA ASP A 161 -7.26 18.09 -13.14
C ASP A 161 -8.35 18.58 -14.12
N GLY A 162 -8.01 18.63 -15.41
CA GLY A 162 -8.95 18.99 -16.46
C GLY A 162 -10.13 18.01 -16.58
N ALA A 163 -9.92 16.72 -16.33
CA ALA A 163 -11.00 15.73 -16.30
C ALA A 163 -11.93 15.97 -15.11
N ILE A 164 -11.39 16.15 -13.88
CA ILE A 164 -12.17 16.46 -12.68
C ILE A 164 -13.02 17.73 -12.91
N SER A 165 -12.41 18.79 -13.42
CA SER A 165 -13.07 20.07 -13.64
C SER A 165 -14.20 20.01 -14.69
N ARG A 166 -14.03 19.21 -15.75
CA ARG A 166 -15.05 19.06 -16.81
C ARG A 166 -16.17 18.13 -16.42
N ILE A 167 -15.83 16.96 -15.85
CA ILE A 167 -16.77 15.89 -15.56
C ILE A 167 -17.52 16.17 -14.26
N LYS A 168 -16.88 16.86 -13.32
CA LYS A 168 -17.39 17.15 -11.97
C LYS A 168 -17.92 15.90 -11.30
N PRO A 169 -17.06 14.88 -11.10
CA PRO A 169 -17.46 13.62 -10.51
C PRO A 169 -18.05 13.86 -9.11
N ALA A 170 -18.94 12.99 -8.67
CA ALA A 170 -19.45 13.06 -7.30
C ALA A 170 -18.41 12.59 -6.29
N THR A 171 -17.52 11.68 -6.73
CA THR A 171 -16.46 11.11 -5.90
C THR A 171 -15.16 11.09 -6.66
N VAL A 172 -14.07 11.47 -5.97
CA VAL A 172 -12.68 11.33 -6.44
C VAL A 172 -11.92 10.41 -5.49
N MET A 173 -11.35 9.35 -6.04
CA MET A 173 -10.53 8.40 -5.28
C MET A 173 -9.08 8.52 -5.73
N LEU A 174 -8.22 9.00 -4.82
CA LEU A 174 -6.79 9.20 -5.01
C LEU A 174 -6.03 8.12 -4.22
N LEU A 175 -5.93 6.91 -4.78
CA LEU A 175 -5.40 5.74 -4.06
C LEU A 175 -4.20 5.15 -4.80
N GLY A 176 -3.01 5.25 -4.21
CA GLY A 176 -1.77 4.76 -4.82
C GLY A 176 -0.54 5.55 -4.43
N THR A 177 0.38 5.72 -5.38
CA THR A 177 1.62 6.49 -5.16
C THR A 177 1.53 7.85 -5.83
N PHE A 178 1.61 8.89 -5.02
CA PHE A 178 1.53 10.29 -5.46
C PHE A 178 2.82 11.02 -5.16
N GLU A 179 3.07 12.06 -5.94
CA GLU A 179 4.15 13.03 -5.74
C GLU A 179 3.58 14.46 -5.72
N ALA A 180 4.19 15.41 -6.43
CA ALA A 180 3.79 16.82 -6.40
C ALA A 180 2.36 17.07 -6.92
N GLU A 181 1.80 16.17 -7.73
CA GLU A 181 0.43 16.26 -8.25
C GLU A 181 -0.65 16.03 -7.18
N ALA A 182 -0.32 15.41 -6.04
CA ALA A 182 -1.26 15.08 -4.98
C ALA A 182 -2.12 16.27 -4.54
N LEU A 183 -1.46 17.40 -4.24
CA LEU A 183 -2.16 18.60 -3.77
C LEU A 183 -3.06 19.19 -4.86
N ILE A 184 -2.58 19.24 -6.12
CA ILE A 184 -3.34 19.80 -7.24
C ILE A 184 -4.64 19.03 -7.43
N LEU A 185 -4.55 17.69 -7.47
CA LEU A 185 -5.72 16.83 -7.70
C LEU A 185 -6.71 16.89 -6.52
N ALA A 186 -6.20 16.88 -5.29
CA ALA A 186 -7.03 16.96 -4.09
C ALA A 186 -7.75 18.31 -3.99
N GLU A 187 -7.07 19.42 -4.29
CA GLU A 187 -7.65 20.75 -4.29
C GLU A 187 -8.72 20.91 -5.38
N THR A 188 -8.47 20.39 -6.57
CA THR A 188 -9.46 20.40 -7.66
C THR A 188 -10.68 19.56 -7.31
N GLY A 189 -10.51 18.36 -6.74
CA GLY A 189 -11.60 17.54 -6.27
C GLY A 189 -12.47 18.27 -5.24
N ASN A 190 -11.83 18.96 -4.29
CA ASN A 190 -12.52 19.78 -3.30
C ASN A 190 -13.27 20.95 -3.94
N SER A 191 -12.64 21.65 -4.89
CA SER A 191 -13.24 22.82 -5.58
C SER A 191 -14.51 22.48 -6.36
N VAL A 192 -14.62 21.28 -6.92
CA VAL A 192 -15.82 20.82 -7.63
C VAL A 192 -16.87 20.21 -6.70
N GLY A 193 -16.58 20.11 -5.40
CA GLY A 193 -17.47 19.57 -4.36
C GLY A 193 -17.58 18.04 -4.42
N ALA A 194 -16.59 17.34 -4.95
CA ALA A 194 -16.54 15.90 -4.94
C ALA A 194 -16.19 15.39 -3.53
N MET A 195 -16.80 14.27 -3.13
CA MET A 195 -16.35 13.52 -1.96
C MET A 195 -15.01 12.86 -2.29
N GLN A 196 -14.01 13.02 -1.42
CA GLN A 196 -12.67 12.57 -1.71
C GLN A 196 -12.20 11.49 -0.74
N ILE A 197 -11.74 10.36 -1.29
CA ILE A 197 -11.07 9.30 -0.55
C ILE A 197 -9.64 9.20 -1.09
N ALA A 198 -8.66 9.44 -0.24
CA ALA A 198 -7.26 9.37 -0.60
C ALA A 198 -6.52 8.30 0.20
N GLY A 199 -5.40 7.81 -0.33
CA GLY A 199 -4.51 6.89 0.37
C GLY A 199 -3.18 6.72 -0.34
N SER A 200 -2.11 6.84 0.41
CA SER A 200 -0.74 6.71 -0.10
C SER A 200 0.21 6.19 0.98
N ASP A 201 1.36 5.68 0.55
CA ASP A 201 2.48 5.32 1.43
C ASP A 201 3.46 6.50 1.66
N SER A 202 3.34 7.56 0.85
CA SER A 202 4.18 8.75 0.98
C SER A 202 3.71 9.65 2.12
N THR A 203 4.49 9.74 3.19
CA THR A 203 4.19 10.58 4.37
C THR A 203 4.06 12.06 4.04
N ILE A 204 4.80 12.54 3.02
CA ILE A 204 4.75 13.93 2.56
C ILE A 204 3.39 14.20 1.91
N GLN A 205 2.94 13.34 1.04
CA GLN A 205 1.68 13.50 0.30
C GLN A 205 0.46 13.29 1.19
N LEU A 206 0.56 12.40 2.18
CA LEU A 206 -0.49 12.19 3.16
C LEU A 206 -0.85 13.46 3.93
N ALA A 207 0.11 14.36 4.18
CA ALA A 207 -0.17 15.64 4.84
C ALA A 207 -1.13 16.51 4.02
N PHE A 208 -1.03 16.49 2.68
CA PHE A 208 -1.94 17.21 1.79
C PHE A 208 -3.33 16.55 1.76
N PHE A 209 -3.37 15.22 1.69
CA PHE A 209 -4.62 14.46 1.67
C PHE A 209 -5.41 14.61 2.98
N LEU A 210 -4.74 14.65 4.14
CA LEU A 210 -5.39 14.87 5.43
C LEU A 210 -6.09 16.23 5.56
N VAL A 211 -5.62 17.22 4.80
CA VAL A 211 -6.21 18.58 4.82
C VAL A 211 -7.29 18.74 3.76
N ALA A 212 -7.11 18.12 2.59
CA ALA A 212 -7.96 18.39 1.42
C ALA A 212 -9.02 17.31 1.15
N CYS A 213 -8.87 16.09 1.70
CA CYS A 213 -9.76 14.97 1.41
C CYS A 213 -10.65 14.63 2.62
N ASP A 214 -11.86 14.11 2.36
CA ASP A 214 -12.82 13.74 3.40
C ASP A 214 -12.36 12.50 4.18
N TYR A 215 -11.76 11.53 3.50
CA TYR A 215 -11.24 10.30 4.10
C TYR A 215 -9.83 10.00 3.60
N THR A 216 -8.95 9.60 4.51
CA THR A 216 -7.56 9.28 4.16
C THR A 216 -7.14 7.94 4.76
N LEU A 217 -6.65 7.04 3.90
CA LEU A 217 -5.99 5.78 4.29
C LEU A 217 -4.50 6.06 4.47
N ILE A 218 -4.03 5.95 5.71
CA ILE A 218 -2.67 6.37 6.08
C ILE A 218 -1.70 5.20 5.95
N GLY A 219 -0.76 5.29 4.99
CA GLY A 219 0.35 4.37 4.85
C GLY A 219 -0.11 2.91 4.78
N GLU A 220 0.10 2.15 5.84
CA GLU A 220 -0.25 0.72 5.89
C GLU A 220 -1.75 0.42 5.89
N GLU A 221 -2.61 1.40 6.18
CA GLU A 221 -4.06 1.20 6.08
C GLU A 221 -4.50 0.91 4.64
N LEU A 222 -3.78 1.46 3.64
CA LEU A 222 -4.00 1.16 2.22
C LEU A 222 -3.77 -0.33 1.93
N PHE A 223 -2.68 -0.90 2.48
CA PHE A 223 -2.37 -2.33 2.33
C PHE A 223 -3.33 -3.21 3.12
N ALA A 224 -3.71 -2.79 4.33
CA ALA A 224 -4.69 -3.49 5.14
C ALA A 224 -6.08 -3.53 4.47
N ALA A 225 -6.49 -2.42 3.84
CA ALA A 225 -7.70 -2.35 3.04
C ALA A 225 -7.65 -3.32 1.85
N SER A 226 -6.54 -3.30 1.10
CA SER A 226 -6.30 -4.23 0.00
C SER A 226 -6.37 -5.70 0.45
N GLY A 227 -5.66 -6.07 1.52
CA GLY A 227 -5.66 -7.44 2.05
C GLY A 227 -7.03 -7.87 2.59
N TYR A 228 -7.79 -6.96 3.19
CA TYR A 228 -9.15 -7.22 3.63
C TYR A 228 -10.09 -7.53 2.45
N LEU A 229 -9.92 -6.82 1.33
CA LEU A 229 -10.78 -6.95 0.15
C LEU A 229 -10.42 -8.15 -0.71
N SER A 230 -9.14 -8.35 -0.99
CA SER A 230 -8.67 -9.46 -1.82
C SER A 230 -8.85 -10.82 -1.13
N GLN A 231 -8.91 -10.83 0.21
CA GLN A 231 -8.86 -12.06 1.02
C GLN A 231 -7.65 -12.94 0.68
N ASP A 232 -6.65 -12.36 0.04
CA ASP A 232 -5.42 -13.04 -0.35
C ASP A 232 -4.59 -13.35 0.90
N GLN A 233 -4.40 -14.63 1.15
CA GLN A 233 -3.70 -15.10 2.34
C GLN A 233 -2.20 -14.72 2.33
N GLU A 234 -1.61 -14.49 1.16
CA GLU A 234 -0.21 -14.05 1.05
C GLU A 234 -0.08 -12.58 1.48
N VAL A 235 -1.00 -11.71 1.03
CA VAL A 235 -1.07 -10.31 1.46
C VAL A 235 -1.35 -10.22 2.96
N ILE A 236 -2.33 -10.96 3.45
CA ILE A 236 -2.69 -11.01 4.88
C ILE A 236 -1.52 -11.47 5.75
N SER A 237 -0.80 -12.52 5.31
CA SER A 237 0.36 -13.05 6.05
C SER A 237 1.50 -12.05 6.13
N SER A 238 1.77 -11.33 5.04
CA SER A 238 2.81 -10.30 4.98
C SER A 238 2.51 -9.16 5.97
N ILE A 239 1.28 -8.66 6.01
CA ILE A 239 0.86 -7.62 6.95
C ILE A 239 0.99 -8.10 8.40
N LYS A 240 0.55 -9.32 8.70
CA LYS A 240 0.67 -9.91 10.05
C LYS A 240 2.12 -10.13 10.48
N ALA A 241 2.99 -10.57 9.57
CA ALA A 241 4.42 -10.69 9.84
C ALA A 241 5.05 -9.33 10.19
N GLN A 242 4.69 -8.28 9.45
CA GLN A 242 5.13 -6.91 9.72
C GLN A 242 4.64 -6.41 11.09
N ASP A 243 3.37 -6.67 11.46
CA ASP A 243 2.82 -6.28 12.76
C ASP A 243 3.63 -6.88 13.91
N ILE A 244 3.97 -8.18 13.83
CA ILE A 244 4.79 -8.84 14.86
C ILE A 244 6.21 -8.28 14.89
N MET A 245 6.82 -8.03 13.73
CA MET A 245 8.15 -7.43 13.69
C MET A 245 8.16 -6.04 14.34
N LYS A 246 7.15 -5.21 14.11
CA LYS A 246 7.01 -3.90 14.77
C LYS A 246 6.90 -4.02 16.27
N ILE A 247 6.12 -4.99 16.77
CA ILE A 247 5.99 -5.24 18.21
C ILE A 247 7.34 -5.66 18.79
N ILE A 248 8.08 -6.57 18.15
CA ILE A 248 9.40 -7.01 18.62
C ILE A 248 10.37 -5.83 18.68
N ILE A 249 10.44 -5.01 17.63
CA ILE A 249 11.30 -3.83 17.57
C ILE A 249 10.91 -2.84 18.69
N ALA A 250 9.62 -2.58 18.87
CA ALA A 250 9.14 -1.69 19.93
C ALA A 250 9.53 -2.17 21.32
N VAL A 251 9.41 -3.48 21.58
CA VAL A 251 9.81 -4.09 22.87
C VAL A 251 11.32 -3.97 23.08
N ILE A 252 12.13 -4.23 22.04
CA ILE A 252 13.60 -4.08 22.11
C ILE A 252 13.99 -2.64 22.40
N LEU A 253 13.39 -1.66 21.71
CA LEU A 253 13.65 -0.24 21.92
C LEU A 253 13.29 0.21 23.34
N VAL A 254 12.10 -0.17 23.83
CA VAL A 254 11.68 0.18 25.20
C VAL A 254 12.58 -0.48 26.24
N ALA A 255 12.87 -1.78 26.10
CA ALA A 255 13.76 -2.50 27.02
C ALA A 255 15.19 -1.93 27.01
N GLY A 256 15.72 -1.62 25.81
CA GLY A 256 17.03 -0.98 25.65
C GLY A 256 17.10 0.40 26.30
N THR A 257 16.07 1.24 26.10
CA THR A 257 15.98 2.56 26.74
C THR A 257 15.94 2.45 28.26
N ILE A 258 15.16 1.53 28.82
CA ILE A 258 15.10 1.31 30.26
C ILE A 258 16.46 0.82 30.80
N ALA A 259 17.09 -0.14 30.13
CA ALA A 259 18.40 -0.66 30.53
C ALA A 259 19.49 0.43 30.52
N ALA A 260 19.53 1.25 29.45
CA ALA A 260 20.44 2.38 29.36
C ALA A 260 20.21 3.43 30.47
N THR A 261 18.94 3.70 30.81
CA THR A 261 18.59 4.64 31.88
C THR A 261 18.99 4.11 33.26
N LEU A 262 18.98 2.78 33.45
CA LEU A 262 19.41 2.11 34.68
C LEU A 262 20.94 1.96 34.78
N GLY A 263 21.71 2.42 33.80
CA GLY A 263 23.17 2.40 33.81
C GLY A 263 23.83 1.12 33.28
N PHE A 264 23.09 0.29 32.56
CA PHE A 264 23.64 -0.86 31.85
C PHE A 264 24.25 -0.43 30.50
N GLU A 265 25.47 0.17 30.54
CA GLU A 265 26.13 0.73 29.35
C GLU A 265 26.40 -0.32 28.25
N GLN A 266 26.61 -1.58 28.60
CA GLN A 266 26.82 -2.68 27.64
C GLN A 266 25.64 -2.91 26.71
N VAL A 267 24.41 -2.58 27.12
CA VAL A 267 23.21 -2.71 26.29
C VAL A 267 23.09 -1.55 25.31
N ALA A 268 23.59 -0.38 25.68
CA ALA A 268 23.61 0.81 24.82
C ALA A 268 24.53 0.61 23.59
N GLU A 269 25.68 -0.04 23.77
CA GLU A 269 26.62 -0.35 22.67
C GLU A 269 26.04 -1.35 21.62
N TRP A 270 25.02 -2.13 21.99
CA TRP A 270 24.37 -3.10 21.07
C TRP A 270 23.24 -2.48 20.24
N VAL A 271 22.72 -1.31 20.62
CA VAL A 271 21.56 -0.66 20.01
C VAL A 271 21.99 0.54 19.15
N VAL A 272 23.19 1.05 19.33
CA VAL A 272 23.81 2.12 18.55
C VAL A 272 24.77 1.54 17.53
#